data_4e492b8b5b40928e6473477652bc6c2f
#
_entry.id   4e492b8b5b40928e6473477652bc6c2f
#
_cell.length_a   1.000
_cell.length_b   1.000
_cell.length_c   1.000
_cell.angle_alpha   90.00
_cell.angle_beta   90.00
_cell.angle_gamma   90.00
#
_symmetry.space_group_name_H-M   'P 1'
#
loop_
_entity.id
_entity.type
_entity.pdbx_description
1 polymer ?
#
loop_
_entity_poly.entity_id
_entity_poly.type
_entity_poly.pdbx_seq_one_letter_code
_entity_poly.pdbx_strand_id
1 'polypeptide(L)'
;GKVNFYTDPVNCDVRIISRKLRYDKKHSSDGTGMLSVSLPIGSYEATITKNKYEKQKINLTIGPNGKYEEEVNLIRIPEGVSSNPDMGFLTINSYDPSIKLKIARVREIQSLPLEYFELKRGNYRIKAYGKGLESKIQEVNIKAQETTKLEINLDPKDRAKATKYSMIFPGAGQFYSGSKRTLLYSGAFLGASVLLAQSVPKYFDDRKLLDQYQLDYSNATTMDQIDQTWSIYENQSKKVNNARNNLIILGTTIASSWLTSVIDAYFFSGL
;
A
#
# COMPACT_ATOMS: atom_id res chain seq x y z
N GLY A 1 -36.18 9.35 -40.68
CA GLY A 1 -35.90 8.06 -41.28
C GLY A 1 -35.49 7.03 -40.23
N LYS A 2 -35.44 5.77 -40.61
CA LYS A 2 -35.03 4.64 -39.76
C LYS A 2 -33.68 4.12 -40.24
N VAL A 3 -32.71 3.96 -39.32
CA VAL A 3 -31.38 3.41 -39.62
C VAL A 3 -31.23 2.08 -38.89
N ASN A 4 -30.83 1.06 -39.63
CA ASN A 4 -30.46 -0.24 -39.08
C ASN A 4 -28.96 -0.39 -39.23
N PHE A 5 -28.26 -0.59 -38.10
CA PHE A 5 -26.86 -0.96 -38.09
C PHE A 5 -26.75 -2.47 -37.89
N TYR A 6 -25.92 -3.11 -38.67
CA TYR A 6 -25.51 -4.50 -38.50
C TYR A 6 -24.04 -4.51 -38.14
N THR A 7 -23.72 -4.88 -36.89
CA THR A 7 -22.36 -4.81 -36.36
C THR A 7 -21.75 -6.19 -36.17
N ASP A 8 -20.54 -6.36 -36.68
CA ASP A 8 -19.65 -7.44 -36.31
C ASP A 8 -18.37 -6.85 -35.70
N PRO A 9 -18.09 -7.18 -34.44
CA PRO A 9 -18.77 -8.10 -33.50
C PRO A 9 -20.11 -7.57 -32.99
N VAL A 10 -20.90 -8.48 -32.40
CA VAL A 10 -22.18 -8.15 -31.76
C VAL A 10 -22.00 -7.34 -30.46
N ASN A 11 -23.05 -6.72 -29.93
CA ASN A 11 -23.04 -5.91 -28.71
C ASN A 11 -22.00 -4.76 -28.77
N CYS A 12 -21.97 -4.00 -29.85
CA CYS A 12 -21.19 -2.80 -30.01
C CYS A 12 -21.90 -1.59 -29.42
N ASP A 13 -21.12 -0.65 -28.86
CA ASP A 13 -21.63 0.68 -28.47
C ASP A 13 -21.63 1.60 -29.67
N VAL A 14 -22.77 2.26 -29.94
CA VAL A 14 -22.97 3.19 -31.05
C VAL A 14 -23.37 4.55 -30.51
N ARG A 15 -22.50 5.55 -30.65
CA ARG A 15 -22.81 6.93 -30.30
C ARG A 15 -23.12 7.73 -31.56
N ILE A 16 -24.31 8.33 -31.62
CA ILE A 16 -24.79 9.09 -32.75
C ILE A 16 -24.86 10.57 -32.38
N ILE A 17 -24.16 11.41 -33.13
CA ILE A 17 -24.06 12.85 -32.86
C ILE A 17 -24.48 13.66 -34.09
N SER A 18 -25.29 14.69 -33.88
CA SER A 18 -25.49 15.78 -34.83
C SER A 18 -25.39 17.13 -34.13
N ARG A 19 -24.33 17.89 -34.41
CA ARG A 19 -24.14 19.23 -33.79
C ARG A 19 -25.25 20.19 -34.23
N LYS A 20 -25.67 20.11 -35.50
CA LYS A 20 -26.70 20.98 -36.06
C LYS A 20 -28.06 20.78 -35.41
N LEU A 21 -28.40 19.51 -35.07
CA LEU A 21 -29.67 19.15 -34.45
C LEU A 21 -29.59 19.01 -32.93
N ARG A 22 -28.44 19.30 -32.32
CA ARG A 22 -28.17 19.10 -30.87
C ARG A 22 -28.51 17.69 -30.37
N TYR A 23 -28.24 16.70 -31.25
CA TYR A 23 -28.51 15.29 -30.95
C TYR A 23 -27.20 14.62 -30.54
N ASP A 24 -27.20 13.98 -29.36
CA ASP A 24 -26.09 13.15 -28.86
C ASP A 24 -26.69 12.01 -28.01
N LYS A 25 -26.76 10.81 -28.58
CA LYS A 25 -27.27 9.63 -27.91
C LYS A 25 -26.37 8.43 -28.10
N LYS A 26 -26.31 7.61 -27.04
CA LYS A 26 -25.64 6.31 -27.04
C LYS A 26 -26.67 5.20 -27.13
N HIS A 27 -26.37 4.23 -27.95
CA HIS A 27 -27.13 3.00 -28.19
C HIS A 27 -26.18 1.82 -28.16
N SER A 28 -26.69 0.59 -28.04
CA SER A 28 -25.88 -0.62 -28.15
C SER A 28 -26.58 -1.57 -29.11
N SER A 29 -25.82 -2.24 -29.98
CA SER A 29 -26.39 -3.35 -30.81
C SER A 29 -26.70 -4.55 -29.90
N ASP A 30 -27.65 -5.37 -30.31
CA ASP A 30 -28.05 -6.53 -29.56
C ASP A 30 -27.13 -7.76 -29.77
N GLY A 31 -27.52 -8.90 -29.22
CA GLY A 31 -26.79 -10.18 -29.36
C GLY A 31 -26.77 -10.76 -30.78
N THR A 32 -27.49 -10.17 -31.72
CA THR A 32 -27.45 -10.51 -33.16
C THR A 32 -26.61 -9.49 -33.94
N GLY A 33 -26.10 -8.45 -33.29
CA GLY A 33 -25.38 -7.35 -33.91
C GLY A 33 -26.28 -6.27 -34.49
N MET A 34 -27.61 -6.36 -34.34
CA MET A 34 -28.56 -5.41 -34.91
C MET A 34 -28.84 -4.25 -33.95
N LEU A 35 -28.86 -3.03 -34.49
CA LEU A 35 -29.35 -1.82 -33.83
C LEU A 35 -30.23 -1.03 -34.76
N SER A 36 -31.48 -0.80 -34.37
CA SER A 36 -32.44 -0.02 -35.13
C SER A 36 -32.76 1.28 -34.43
N VAL A 37 -32.50 2.42 -35.08
CA VAL A 37 -32.69 3.77 -34.51
C VAL A 37 -33.51 4.66 -35.46
N SER A 38 -34.50 5.35 -34.94
CA SER A 38 -35.23 6.39 -35.65
C SER A 38 -34.60 7.74 -35.47
N LEU A 39 -34.20 8.39 -36.56
CA LEU A 39 -33.50 9.70 -36.52
C LEU A 39 -34.31 10.74 -37.32
N PRO A 40 -34.34 12.00 -36.82
CA PRO A 40 -34.82 13.14 -37.59
C PRO A 40 -34.06 13.33 -38.93
N ILE A 41 -34.63 14.08 -39.86
CA ILE A 41 -33.95 14.45 -41.10
C ILE A 41 -32.72 15.29 -40.78
N GLY A 42 -31.54 14.95 -41.32
CA GLY A 42 -30.31 15.64 -41.10
C GLY A 42 -29.04 14.82 -41.24
N SER A 43 -27.89 15.41 -40.98
CA SER A 43 -26.59 14.75 -41.01
C SER A 43 -26.10 14.39 -39.61
N TYR A 44 -25.55 13.19 -39.50
CA TYR A 44 -25.09 12.59 -38.25
C TYR A 44 -23.71 11.96 -38.42
N GLU A 45 -22.91 11.95 -37.38
CA GLU A 45 -21.73 11.11 -37.21
C GLU A 45 -22.08 9.98 -36.22
N ALA A 46 -21.99 8.74 -36.66
CA ALA A 46 -22.08 7.56 -35.79
C ALA A 46 -20.68 7.06 -35.51
N THR A 47 -20.35 6.91 -34.22
CA THR A 47 -19.10 6.30 -33.77
C THR A 47 -19.41 4.96 -33.14
N ILE A 48 -18.88 3.89 -33.71
CA ILE A 48 -19.07 2.51 -33.27
C ILE A 48 -17.81 2.06 -32.54
N THR A 49 -17.99 1.51 -31.34
CA THR A 49 -16.88 1.08 -30.46
C THR A 49 -17.19 -0.28 -29.82
N LYS A 50 -16.14 -1.08 -29.67
CA LYS A 50 -16.14 -2.33 -28.93
C LYS A 50 -14.78 -2.53 -28.28
N ASN A 51 -14.74 -3.10 -27.07
CA ASN A 51 -13.48 -3.42 -26.42
C ASN A 51 -12.65 -4.40 -27.29
N LYS A 52 -11.35 -4.16 -27.43
CA LYS A 52 -10.41 -4.91 -28.29
C LYS A 52 -10.65 -4.77 -29.80
N TYR A 53 -11.38 -3.77 -30.25
CA TYR A 53 -11.60 -3.47 -31.65
C TYR A 53 -11.29 -2.01 -31.97
N GLU A 54 -10.89 -1.72 -33.19
CA GLU A 54 -10.71 -0.37 -33.69
C GLU A 54 -12.06 0.34 -33.78
N LYS A 55 -12.13 1.60 -33.33
CA LYS A 55 -13.33 2.41 -33.45
C LYS A 55 -13.55 2.80 -34.93
N GLN A 56 -14.78 2.69 -35.38
CA GLN A 56 -15.17 3.14 -36.71
C GLN A 56 -16.11 4.33 -36.63
N LYS A 57 -15.96 5.27 -37.55
CA LYS A 57 -16.82 6.44 -37.68
C LYS A 57 -17.51 6.40 -39.04
N ILE A 58 -18.81 6.66 -39.06
CA ILE A 58 -19.65 6.67 -40.23
C ILE A 58 -20.44 7.96 -40.28
N ASN A 59 -20.49 8.61 -41.44
CA ASN A 59 -21.31 9.78 -41.67
C ASN A 59 -22.60 9.37 -42.34
N LEU A 60 -23.72 9.75 -41.72
CA LEU A 60 -25.08 9.39 -42.16
C LEU A 60 -25.81 10.68 -42.58
N THR A 61 -26.54 10.60 -43.69
CA THR A 61 -27.46 11.68 -44.12
C THR A 61 -28.87 11.10 -44.25
N ILE A 62 -29.74 11.53 -43.33
CA ILE A 62 -31.11 11.02 -43.22
C ILE A 62 -32.05 11.93 -43.99
N GLY A 63 -32.72 11.39 -44.99
CA GLY A 63 -33.76 12.06 -45.76
C GLY A 63 -35.18 11.74 -45.27
N PRO A 64 -36.22 12.30 -45.89
CA PRO A 64 -37.60 12.05 -45.51
C PRO A 64 -38.02 10.58 -45.82
N ASN A 65 -38.59 9.89 -44.83
CA ASN A 65 -39.08 8.53 -44.90
C ASN A 65 -38.08 7.45 -45.40
N GLY A 66 -36.78 7.78 -45.36
CA GLY A 66 -35.71 6.86 -45.76
C GLY A 66 -35.54 5.71 -44.76
N LYS A 67 -35.28 4.51 -45.31
CA LYS A 67 -34.72 3.37 -44.58
C LYS A 67 -33.27 3.23 -45.01
N TYR A 68 -32.38 3.15 -44.02
CA TYR A 68 -30.94 3.09 -44.24
C TYR A 68 -30.41 1.84 -43.54
N GLU A 69 -29.49 1.15 -44.18
CA GLU A 69 -28.83 -0.04 -43.66
C GLU A 69 -27.31 0.20 -43.71
N GLU A 70 -26.65 0.01 -42.62
CA GLU A 70 -25.23 0.18 -42.48
C GLU A 70 -24.58 -1.07 -41.89
N GLU A 71 -23.72 -1.70 -42.68
CA GLU A 71 -22.90 -2.82 -42.20
C GLU A 71 -21.57 -2.29 -41.64
N VAL A 72 -21.27 -2.72 -40.43
CA VAL A 72 -20.10 -2.24 -39.68
C VAL A 72 -19.28 -3.43 -39.19
N ASN A 73 -18.18 -3.70 -39.87
CA ASN A 73 -17.24 -4.75 -39.49
C ASN A 73 -16.03 -4.11 -38.78
N LEU A 74 -15.99 -4.21 -37.46
CA LEU A 74 -14.88 -3.68 -36.70
C LEU A 74 -13.66 -4.61 -36.79
N ILE A 75 -12.49 -4.03 -37.02
CA ILE A 75 -11.22 -4.74 -37.08
C ILE A 75 -10.78 -5.06 -35.64
N ARG A 76 -10.54 -6.34 -35.34
CA ARG A 76 -10.00 -6.74 -34.05
C ARG A 76 -8.57 -6.24 -33.90
N ILE A 77 -8.30 -5.53 -32.82
CA ILE A 77 -6.94 -5.08 -32.49
C ILE A 77 -6.16 -6.32 -32.05
N PRO A 78 -5.00 -6.62 -32.67
CA PRO A 78 -4.15 -7.74 -32.22
C PRO A 78 -3.75 -7.57 -30.75
N GLU A 79 -3.60 -8.70 -30.05
CA GLU A 79 -3.14 -8.66 -28.67
C GLU A 79 -1.76 -7.99 -28.58
N GLY A 80 -1.63 -7.03 -27.66
CA GLY A 80 -0.41 -6.24 -27.50
C GLY A 80 -0.29 -4.99 -28.38
N VAL A 81 -1.37 -4.64 -29.14
CA VAL A 81 -1.46 -3.38 -29.88
C VAL A 81 -2.54 -2.51 -29.25
N SER A 82 -2.23 -1.26 -28.91
CA SER A 82 -3.19 -0.30 -28.38
C SER A 82 -3.78 0.56 -29.51
N SER A 83 -5.07 0.86 -29.42
CA SER A 83 -5.72 1.85 -30.28
C SER A 83 -5.22 3.30 -30.00
N ASN A 84 -4.56 3.51 -28.86
CA ASN A 84 -4.00 4.81 -28.46
C ASN A 84 -2.48 4.79 -28.66
N PRO A 85 -1.90 5.68 -29.51
CA PRO A 85 -0.47 5.71 -29.82
C PRO A 85 0.43 5.97 -28.60
N ASP A 86 -0.11 6.54 -27.49
CA ASP A 86 0.63 6.84 -26.29
C ASP A 86 0.59 5.71 -25.23
N MET A 87 -0.08 4.61 -25.54
CA MET A 87 -0.24 3.48 -24.63
C MET A 87 0.68 2.31 -25.02
N GLY A 88 1.10 1.54 -24.04
CA GLY A 88 1.78 0.25 -24.19
C GLY A 88 1.16 -0.78 -23.26
N PHE A 89 1.65 -1.99 -23.33
CA PHE A 89 1.14 -3.11 -22.54
C PHE A 89 2.18 -3.63 -21.55
N LEU A 90 1.69 -4.08 -20.41
CA LEU A 90 2.47 -4.75 -19.39
C LEU A 90 1.93 -6.16 -19.20
N THR A 91 2.79 -7.16 -19.35
CA THR A 91 2.50 -8.54 -19.01
C THR A 91 3.43 -8.97 -17.89
N ILE A 92 2.86 -9.47 -16.79
CA ILE A 92 3.63 -9.94 -15.64
C ILE A 92 3.23 -11.38 -15.32
N ASN A 93 4.20 -12.26 -15.32
CA ASN A 93 4.06 -13.65 -14.95
C ASN A 93 4.76 -13.94 -13.61
N SER A 94 4.27 -14.94 -12.88
CA SER A 94 4.88 -15.48 -11.68
C SER A 94 4.49 -16.94 -11.51
N TYR A 95 5.32 -17.69 -10.84
CA TYR A 95 5.00 -19.07 -10.43
C TYR A 95 4.00 -19.12 -9.27
N ASP A 96 3.85 -18.03 -8.51
CA ASP A 96 2.93 -17.95 -7.37
C ASP A 96 1.77 -16.98 -7.66
N PRO A 97 0.54 -17.48 -7.88
CA PRO A 97 -0.62 -16.66 -8.18
C PRO A 97 -1.13 -15.86 -6.96
N SER A 98 -0.64 -16.15 -5.75
CA SER A 98 -1.01 -15.40 -4.53
C SER A 98 -0.37 -14.02 -4.44
N ILE A 99 0.64 -13.74 -5.28
CA ILE A 99 1.32 -12.46 -5.35
C ILE A 99 0.37 -11.38 -5.85
N LYS A 100 0.35 -10.27 -5.14
CA LYS A 100 -0.39 -9.06 -5.50
C LYS A 100 0.55 -7.98 -5.98
N LEU A 101 0.08 -7.21 -6.95
CA LEU A 101 0.83 -6.11 -7.56
C LEU A 101 0.18 -4.78 -7.24
N LYS A 102 1.00 -3.83 -6.81
CA LYS A 102 0.63 -2.41 -6.72
C LYS A 102 1.47 -1.62 -7.70
N ILE A 103 0.84 -1.13 -8.76
CA ILE A 103 1.48 -0.32 -9.79
C ILE A 103 1.30 1.15 -9.43
N ALA A 104 2.38 1.93 -9.39
CA ALA A 104 2.30 3.36 -9.11
C ALA A 104 1.39 4.06 -10.13
N ARG A 105 0.55 4.99 -9.67
CA ARG A 105 -0.48 5.70 -10.45
C ARG A 105 -1.70 4.86 -10.86
N VAL A 106 -1.73 3.56 -10.55
CA VAL A 106 -2.91 2.70 -10.71
C VAL A 106 -3.54 2.49 -9.34
N ARG A 107 -4.84 2.77 -9.20
CA ARG A 107 -5.54 2.70 -7.89
C ARG A 107 -5.80 1.28 -7.44
N GLU A 108 -6.10 0.40 -8.39
CA GLU A 108 -6.47 -0.99 -8.10
C GLU A 108 -5.23 -1.88 -7.91
N ILE A 109 -5.34 -2.81 -6.96
CA ILE A 109 -4.35 -3.85 -6.75
C ILE A 109 -4.61 -4.95 -7.79
N GLN A 110 -3.58 -5.29 -8.56
CA GLN A 110 -3.65 -6.31 -9.58
C GLN A 110 -3.26 -7.68 -9.01
N SER A 111 -3.89 -8.74 -9.51
CA SER A 111 -3.51 -10.14 -9.27
C SER A 111 -2.71 -10.69 -10.44
N LEU A 112 -1.98 -11.77 -10.21
CA LEU A 112 -1.24 -12.48 -11.25
C LEU A 112 -2.02 -13.72 -11.75
N PRO A 113 -1.84 -14.13 -13.01
CA PRO A 113 -1.06 -13.46 -14.05
C PRO A 113 -1.70 -12.15 -14.52
N LEU A 114 -0.88 -11.16 -14.86
CA LEU A 114 -1.34 -9.91 -15.44
C LEU A 114 -0.98 -9.90 -16.93
N GLU A 115 -1.99 -9.99 -17.80
CA GLU A 115 -1.79 -10.06 -19.23
C GLU A 115 -2.28 -8.80 -19.93
N TYR A 116 -1.46 -8.28 -20.83
CA TYR A 116 -1.75 -7.12 -21.68
C TYR A 116 -2.42 -5.94 -20.95
N PHE A 117 -1.93 -5.64 -19.76
CA PHE A 117 -2.45 -4.52 -18.97
C PHE A 117 -2.01 -3.20 -19.60
N GLU A 118 -2.97 -2.43 -20.09
CA GLU A 118 -2.71 -1.19 -20.83
C GLU A 118 -2.30 -0.06 -19.88
N LEU A 119 -1.16 0.56 -20.16
CA LEU A 119 -0.60 1.68 -19.40
C LEU A 119 -0.10 2.77 -20.36
N LYS A 120 -0.17 4.02 -19.93
CA LYS A 120 0.44 5.13 -20.66
C LYS A 120 1.96 4.95 -20.67
N ARG A 121 2.63 5.32 -21.78
CA ARG A 121 4.11 5.29 -21.86
C ARG A 121 4.74 6.03 -20.68
N GLY A 122 5.82 5.48 -20.12
CA GLY A 122 6.58 6.08 -19.03
C GLY A 122 7.11 5.08 -18.02
N ASN A 123 7.78 5.59 -17.00
CA ASN A 123 8.35 4.78 -15.93
C ASN A 123 7.32 4.52 -14.83
N TYR A 124 7.21 3.26 -14.45
CA TYR A 124 6.34 2.79 -13.38
C TYR A 124 7.13 2.03 -12.33
N ARG A 125 6.76 2.25 -11.07
CA ARG A 125 7.25 1.47 -9.95
C ARG A 125 6.20 0.45 -9.58
N ILE A 126 6.57 -0.83 -9.66
CA ILE A 126 5.71 -1.97 -9.36
C ILE A 126 6.18 -2.56 -8.04
N LYS A 127 5.30 -2.62 -7.04
CA LYS A 127 5.53 -3.33 -5.79
C LYS A 127 4.79 -4.66 -5.84
N ALA A 128 5.54 -5.76 -5.82
CA ALA A 128 5.01 -7.11 -5.67
C ALA A 128 5.09 -7.53 -4.20
N TYR A 129 4.05 -8.16 -3.68
CA TYR A 129 3.97 -8.62 -2.30
C TYR A 129 2.98 -9.77 -2.14
N GLY A 130 3.19 -10.63 -1.16
CA GLY A 130 2.31 -11.74 -0.81
C GLY A 130 2.42 -12.09 0.68
N LYS A 131 1.49 -12.92 1.16
CA LYS A 131 1.53 -13.39 2.56
C LYS A 131 2.71 -14.35 2.73
N GLY A 132 3.57 -14.09 3.70
CA GLY A 132 4.75 -14.92 3.93
C GLY A 132 5.89 -14.73 2.91
N LEU A 133 5.75 -13.79 1.96
CA LEU A 133 6.75 -13.49 0.93
C LEU A 133 7.44 -12.16 1.20
N GLU A 134 8.70 -12.03 0.77
CA GLU A 134 9.41 -10.76 0.77
C GLU A 134 8.87 -9.85 -0.33
N SER A 135 8.54 -8.62 0.01
CA SER A 135 8.09 -7.67 -1.02
C SER A 135 9.26 -7.16 -1.86
N LYS A 136 9.05 -7.09 -3.18
CA LYS A 136 10.02 -6.57 -4.14
C LYS A 136 9.46 -5.34 -4.85
N ILE A 137 10.30 -4.35 -5.04
CA ILE A 137 9.96 -3.16 -5.85
C ILE A 137 10.83 -3.20 -7.09
N GLN A 138 10.19 -3.07 -8.25
CA GLN A 138 10.86 -3.04 -9.54
C GLN A 138 10.38 -1.84 -10.35
N GLU A 139 11.30 -1.19 -11.03
CA GLU A 139 11.02 -0.11 -11.97
C GLU A 139 10.95 -0.66 -13.38
N VAL A 140 9.92 -0.28 -14.11
CA VAL A 140 9.65 -0.75 -15.47
C VAL A 140 9.35 0.45 -16.35
N ASN A 141 9.95 0.49 -17.51
CA ASN A 141 9.66 1.48 -18.54
C ASN A 141 8.66 0.89 -19.55
N ILE A 142 7.50 1.51 -19.65
CA ILE A 142 6.47 1.15 -20.63
C ILE A 142 6.69 2.01 -21.87
N LYS A 143 6.97 1.35 -22.99
CA LYS A 143 7.10 2.00 -24.30
C LYS A 143 5.77 1.99 -25.02
N ALA A 144 5.54 3.04 -25.82
CA ALA A 144 4.33 3.14 -26.61
C ALA A 144 4.28 2.03 -27.67
N GLN A 145 3.10 1.43 -27.85
CA GLN A 145 2.82 0.38 -28.83
C GLN A 145 3.67 -0.90 -28.68
N GLU A 146 4.34 -1.07 -27.52
CA GLU A 146 5.11 -2.28 -27.20
C GLU A 146 4.53 -3.01 -26.01
N THR A 147 4.71 -4.34 -25.97
CA THR A 147 4.42 -5.17 -24.81
C THR A 147 5.67 -5.38 -23.98
N THR A 148 5.70 -4.83 -22.77
CA THR A 148 6.76 -5.06 -21.81
C THR A 148 6.43 -6.32 -21.00
N LYS A 149 7.29 -7.34 -21.09
CA LYS A 149 7.15 -8.61 -20.34
C LYS A 149 8.04 -8.57 -19.11
N LEU A 150 7.51 -8.97 -17.96
CA LEU A 150 8.21 -9.03 -16.70
C LEU A 150 7.89 -10.36 -16.01
N GLU A 151 8.89 -10.96 -15.41
CA GLU A 151 8.73 -12.10 -14.52
C GLU A 151 9.06 -11.67 -13.09
N ILE A 152 8.12 -11.93 -12.16
CA ILE A 152 8.28 -11.56 -10.76
C ILE A 152 8.15 -12.80 -9.90
N ASN A 153 9.27 -13.18 -9.27
CA ASN A 153 9.32 -14.21 -8.26
C ASN A 153 9.74 -13.57 -6.94
N LEU A 154 9.06 -13.95 -5.86
CA LEU A 154 9.32 -13.45 -4.51
C LEU A 154 9.84 -14.59 -3.65
N ASP A 155 10.87 -14.30 -2.88
CA ASP A 155 11.42 -15.25 -1.92
C ASP A 155 10.50 -15.35 -0.70
N PRO A 156 10.38 -16.54 -0.08
CA PRO A 156 9.70 -16.68 1.20
C PRO A 156 10.46 -15.90 2.28
N LYS A 157 9.72 -15.35 3.22
CA LYS A 157 10.32 -14.72 4.40
C LYS A 157 11.03 -15.78 5.24
N ASP A 158 12.23 -15.43 5.73
CA ASP A 158 13.08 -16.34 6.48
C ASP A 158 13.10 -16.01 7.98
N ARG A 159 13.01 -17.04 8.83
CA ARG A 159 13.08 -16.93 10.30
C ARG A 159 14.43 -16.39 10.77
N ALA A 160 15.53 -16.83 10.17
CA ALA A 160 16.85 -16.35 10.55
C ALA A 160 16.99 -14.85 10.30
N LYS A 161 16.40 -14.35 9.21
CA LYS A 161 16.37 -12.92 8.88
C LYS A 161 15.47 -12.14 9.84
N ALA A 162 14.31 -12.68 10.20
CA ALA A 162 13.44 -12.10 11.23
C ALA A 162 14.16 -11.97 12.58
N THR A 163 14.86 -13.03 13.00
CA THR A 163 15.64 -13.05 14.23
C THR A 163 16.76 -12.02 14.23
N LYS A 164 17.52 -11.91 13.14
CA LYS A 164 18.58 -10.89 12.98
C LYS A 164 18.03 -9.48 13.12
N TYR A 165 16.86 -9.19 12.54
CA TYR A 165 16.23 -7.88 12.71
C TYR A 165 15.83 -7.61 14.16
N SER A 166 15.29 -8.60 14.88
CA SER A 166 14.95 -8.45 16.30
C SER A 166 16.19 -8.30 17.19
N MET A 167 17.35 -8.85 16.79
CA MET A 167 18.61 -8.62 17.49
C MET A 167 19.08 -7.16 17.37
N ILE A 168 18.79 -6.48 16.25
CA ILE A 168 19.16 -5.08 16.04
C ILE A 168 18.17 -4.17 16.78
N PHE A 169 16.87 -4.43 16.66
CA PHE A 169 15.83 -3.60 17.28
C PHE A 169 14.62 -4.47 17.68
N PRO A 170 14.17 -4.39 18.96
CA PRO A 170 13.03 -5.13 19.44
C PRO A 170 11.76 -4.85 18.63
N GLY A 171 11.12 -5.91 18.12
CA GLY A 171 9.96 -5.81 17.25
C GLY A 171 10.24 -5.76 15.75
N ALA A 172 11.48 -5.54 15.32
CA ALA A 172 11.81 -5.43 13.89
C ALA A 172 11.62 -6.76 13.15
N GLY A 173 11.89 -7.90 13.77
CA GLY A 173 11.63 -9.22 13.20
C GLY A 173 10.13 -9.51 13.07
N GLN A 174 9.34 -9.10 14.06
CA GLN A 174 7.89 -9.18 14.01
C GLN A 174 7.30 -8.28 12.93
N PHE A 175 7.86 -7.09 12.75
CA PHE A 175 7.51 -6.21 11.64
C PHE A 175 7.81 -6.87 10.29
N TYR A 176 8.98 -7.44 10.13
CA TYR A 176 9.36 -8.17 8.92
C TYR A 176 8.42 -9.35 8.65
N SER A 177 8.06 -10.15 9.66
CA SER A 177 7.11 -11.26 9.51
C SER A 177 5.66 -10.80 9.28
N GLY A 178 5.34 -9.52 9.56
CA GLY A 178 3.99 -8.96 9.46
C GLY A 178 3.12 -9.23 10.70
N SER A 179 3.74 -9.57 11.85
CA SER A 179 3.06 -9.81 13.11
C SER A 179 2.63 -8.52 13.79
N LYS A 180 1.42 -8.49 14.36
CA LYS A 180 0.91 -7.36 15.17
C LYS A 180 1.68 -7.17 16.48
N ARG A 181 2.44 -8.17 16.92
CA ARG A 181 3.28 -8.13 18.14
C ARG A 181 4.43 -7.13 18.06
N THR A 182 4.73 -6.60 16.86
CA THR A 182 5.67 -5.50 16.65
C THR A 182 5.44 -4.37 17.64
N LEU A 183 4.19 -3.87 17.75
CA LEU A 183 3.84 -2.74 18.60
C LEU A 183 4.08 -3.03 20.10
N LEU A 184 3.89 -4.28 20.53
CA LEU A 184 4.13 -4.69 21.90
C LEU A 184 5.63 -4.56 22.26
N TYR A 185 6.50 -5.18 21.48
CA TYR A 185 7.94 -5.19 21.77
C TYR A 185 8.59 -3.81 21.55
N SER A 186 8.32 -3.18 20.42
CA SER A 186 8.87 -1.84 20.13
C SER A 186 8.33 -0.78 21.08
N GLY A 187 7.04 -0.86 21.44
CA GLY A 187 6.40 0.08 22.36
C GLY A 187 6.94 -0.05 23.79
N ALA A 188 7.06 -1.28 24.29
CA ALA A 188 7.63 -1.52 25.63
C ALA A 188 9.10 -1.07 25.71
N PHE A 189 9.90 -1.40 24.70
CA PHE A 189 11.31 -0.99 24.63
C PHE A 189 11.46 0.53 24.57
N LEU A 190 10.79 1.21 23.67
CA LEU A 190 10.90 2.67 23.50
C LEU A 190 10.32 3.40 24.72
N GLY A 191 9.15 2.97 25.22
CA GLY A 191 8.55 3.60 26.39
C GLY A 191 9.43 3.49 27.62
N ALA A 192 9.96 2.31 27.92
CA ALA A 192 10.88 2.12 29.03
C ALA A 192 12.20 2.88 28.85
N SER A 193 12.73 2.96 27.61
CA SER A 193 13.96 3.69 27.31
C SER A 193 13.80 5.21 27.52
N VAL A 194 12.67 5.79 27.11
CA VAL A 194 12.38 7.21 27.34
C VAL A 194 12.26 7.51 28.83
N LEU A 195 11.50 6.67 29.57
CA LEU A 195 11.34 6.81 31.02
C LEU A 195 12.68 6.65 31.75
N LEU A 196 13.51 5.70 31.32
CA LEU A 196 14.85 5.51 31.88
C LEU A 196 15.71 6.75 31.69
N ALA A 197 15.74 7.28 30.46
CA ALA A 197 16.52 8.49 30.13
C ALA A 197 16.11 9.71 30.97
N GLN A 198 14.83 9.86 31.31
CA GLN A 198 14.31 10.92 32.17
C GLN A 198 14.61 10.67 33.67
N SER A 199 14.59 9.41 34.09
CA SER A 199 14.74 9.04 35.50
C SER A 199 16.20 9.03 35.98
N VAL A 200 17.15 8.75 35.09
CA VAL A 200 18.59 8.67 35.44
C VAL A 200 19.14 9.99 36.00
N PRO A 201 18.98 11.15 35.35
CA PRO A 201 19.47 12.42 35.92
C PRO A 201 18.87 12.72 37.30
N LYS A 202 17.54 12.52 37.42
CA LYS A 202 16.82 12.74 38.68
C LYS A 202 17.34 11.85 39.81
N TYR A 203 17.64 10.59 39.52
CA TYR A 203 18.27 9.70 40.51
C TYR A 203 19.59 10.21 41.01
N PHE A 204 20.45 10.70 40.11
CA PHE A 204 21.74 11.24 40.50
C PHE A 204 21.62 12.54 41.31
N ASP A 205 20.67 13.41 41.00
CA ASP A 205 20.40 14.62 41.78
C ASP A 205 19.86 14.28 43.18
N ASP A 206 18.91 13.36 43.28
CA ASP A 206 18.38 12.87 44.56
C ASP A 206 19.48 12.18 45.39
N ARG A 207 20.41 11.48 44.74
CA ARG A 207 21.55 10.84 45.41
C ARG A 207 22.52 11.84 45.98
N LYS A 208 22.88 12.91 45.22
CA LYS A 208 23.73 13.99 45.73
C LYS A 208 23.12 14.66 46.96
N LEU A 209 21.81 14.90 46.92
CA LEU A 209 21.08 15.48 48.04
C LEU A 209 21.09 14.57 49.26
N LEU A 210 20.98 13.25 49.06
CA LEU A 210 21.09 12.25 50.13
C LEU A 210 22.46 12.30 50.79
N ASP A 211 23.55 12.37 50.01
CA ASP A 211 24.91 12.43 50.51
C ASP A 211 25.09 13.73 51.34
N GLN A 212 24.51 14.87 50.94
CA GLN A 212 24.49 16.09 51.69
C GLN A 212 23.74 15.98 53.02
N TYR A 213 22.54 15.42 53.02
CA TYR A 213 21.76 15.21 54.25
C TYR A 213 22.43 14.22 55.22
N GLN A 214 23.19 13.25 54.68
CA GLN A 214 24.00 12.35 55.51
C GLN A 214 25.11 13.12 56.24
N LEU A 215 25.77 14.10 55.59
CA LEU A 215 26.75 14.97 56.20
C LEU A 215 26.13 15.87 57.27
N ASP A 216 24.98 16.49 56.97
CA ASP A 216 24.24 17.33 57.89
C ASP A 216 23.84 16.56 59.16
N TYR A 217 23.36 15.32 59.01
CA TYR A 217 23.05 14.42 60.10
C TYR A 217 24.31 14.06 60.95
N SER A 218 25.44 13.78 60.28
CA SER A 218 26.69 13.42 60.97
C SER A 218 27.30 14.58 61.75
N ASN A 219 26.98 15.83 61.37
CA ASN A 219 27.48 17.04 62.04
C ASN A 219 26.52 17.61 63.10
N ALA A 220 25.34 16.99 63.28
CA ALA A 220 24.37 17.43 64.29
C ALA A 220 24.89 17.15 65.72
N THR A 221 24.78 18.17 66.59
CA THR A 221 25.37 18.13 67.96
C THR A 221 24.32 18.17 69.03
N THR A 222 23.10 18.62 68.75
CA THR A 222 22.00 18.66 69.73
C THR A 222 20.93 17.64 69.38
N MET A 223 20.18 17.14 70.37
CA MET A 223 19.12 16.13 70.15
C MET A 223 18.07 16.63 69.13
N ASP A 224 17.63 17.88 69.21
CA ASP A 224 16.67 18.46 68.29
C ASP A 224 17.21 18.49 66.85
N GLN A 225 18.49 18.82 66.66
CA GLN A 225 19.17 18.77 65.35
C GLN A 225 19.27 17.36 64.80
N ILE A 226 19.60 16.40 65.65
CA ILE A 226 19.69 14.96 65.30
C ILE A 226 18.34 14.45 64.83
N ASP A 227 17.24 14.71 65.52
CA ASP A 227 15.92 14.26 65.16
C ASP A 227 15.44 14.89 63.82
N GLN A 228 15.66 16.20 63.63
CA GLN A 228 15.30 16.87 62.40
C GLN A 228 16.12 16.39 61.21
N THR A 229 17.45 16.34 61.31
CA THR A 229 18.30 15.89 60.22
C THR A 229 18.10 14.41 59.88
N TRP A 230 17.85 13.58 60.88
CA TRP A 230 17.49 12.17 60.70
C TRP A 230 16.19 12.00 59.87
N SER A 231 15.15 12.74 60.22
CA SER A 231 13.89 12.66 59.50
C SER A 231 14.05 13.07 58.01
N ILE A 232 14.83 14.10 57.76
CA ILE A 232 15.14 14.57 56.39
C ILE A 232 15.95 13.53 55.62
N TYR A 233 17.01 12.99 56.26
CA TYR A 233 17.84 11.94 55.65
C TYR A 233 17.02 10.66 55.34
N GLU A 234 16.21 10.19 56.30
CA GLU A 234 15.39 9.00 56.14
C GLU A 234 14.40 9.15 54.95
N ASN A 235 13.73 10.30 54.86
CA ASN A 235 12.79 10.59 53.76
C ASN A 235 13.48 10.63 52.41
N GLN A 236 14.66 11.25 52.30
CA GLN A 236 15.43 11.29 51.08
C GLN A 236 15.99 9.91 50.73
N SER A 237 16.44 9.13 51.68
CA SER A 237 16.88 7.74 51.50
C SER A 237 15.75 6.87 50.89
N LYS A 238 14.54 7.01 51.39
CA LYS A 238 13.35 6.32 50.80
C LYS A 238 13.11 6.72 49.35
N LYS A 239 13.23 8.02 49.01
CA LYS A 239 13.11 8.53 47.61
C LYS A 239 14.20 7.93 46.72
N VAL A 240 15.46 7.95 47.13
CA VAL A 240 16.58 7.40 46.35
C VAL A 240 16.40 5.90 46.12
N ASN A 241 15.97 5.14 47.16
CA ASN A 241 15.71 3.72 47.03
C ASN A 241 14.54 3.42 46.04
N ASN A 242 13.46 4.19 46.12
CA ASN A 242 12.35 4.05 45.19
C ASN A 242 12.79 4.39 43.77
N ALA A 243 13.55 5.47 43.58
CA ALA A 243 14.10 5.85 42.27
C ALA A 243 15.02 4.75 41.70
N ARG A 244 15.91 4.18 42.53
CA ARG A 244 16.76 3.05 42.14
C ARG A 244 15.95 1.83 41.71
N ASN A 245 14.92 1.46 42.45
CA ASN A 245 14.06 0.33 42.11
C ASN A 245 13.34 0.58 40.78
N ASN A 246 12.86 1.80 40.52
CA ASN A 246 12.27 2.17 39.24
C ASN A 246 13.27 2.04 38.07
N LEU A 247 14.52 2.46 38.26
CA LEU A 247 15.58 2.28 37.24
C LEU A 247 15.83 0.80 36.94
N ILE A 248 15.84 -0.06 37.98
CA ILE A 248 16.00 -1.51 37.82
C ILE A 248 14.80 -2.08 37.05
N ILE A 249 13.57 -1.71 37.39
CA ILE A 249 12.37 -2.15 36.68
C ILE A 249 12.42 -1.71 35.19
N LEU A 250 12.77 -0.46 34.92
CA LEU A 250 12.87 0.03 33.55
C LEU A 250 13.98 -0.69 32.77
N GLY A 251 15.15 -0.88 33.36
CA GLY A 251 16.26 -1.61 32.75
C GLY A 251 15.90 -3.08 32.46
N THR A 252 15.24 -3.75 33.38
CA THR A 252 14.78 -5.13 33.19
C THR A 252 13.68 -5.22 32.13
N THR A 253 12.78 -4.22 32.05
CA THR A 253 11.76 -4.14 30.98
C THR A 253 12.40 -4.00 29.61
N ILE A 254 13.42 -3.15 29.47
CA ILE A 254 14.18 -2.99 28.22
C ILE A 254 14.82 -4.32 27.82
N ALA A 255 15.59 -4.93 28.73
CA ALA A 255 16.29 -6.18 28.46
C ALA A 255 15.34 -7.34 28.15
N SER A 256 14.24 -7.50 28.91
CA SER A 256 13.27 -8.54 28.69
C SER A 256 12.48 -8.36 27.41
N SER A 257 12.05 -7.14 27.07
CA SER A 257 11.36 -6.86 25.80
C SER A 257 12.24 -7.18 24.60
N TRP A 258 13.55 -6.90 24.68
CA TRP A 258 14.50 -7.24 23.66
C TRP A 258 14.68 -8.75 23.52
N LEU A 259 15.02 -9.43 24.60
CA LEU A 259 15.25 -10.88 24.60
C LEU A 259 14.01 -11.66 24.13
N THR A 260 12.84 -11.32 24.65
CA THR A 260 11.59 -11.97 24.25
C THR A 260 11.23 -11.68 22.79
N SER A 261 11.54 -10.49 22.26
CA SER A 261 11.37 -10.19 20.85
C SER A 261 12.24 -11.08 19.95
N VAL A 262 13.50 -11.35 20.34
CA VAL A 262 14.39 -12.26 19.58
C VAL A 262 13.86 -13.68 19.60
N ILE A 263 13.47 -14.19 20.78
CA ILE A 263 12.89 -15.54 20.96
C ILE A 263 11.60 -15.68 20.14
N ASP A 264 10.72 -14.69 20.24
CA ASP A 264 9.45 -14.68 19.50
C ASP A 264 9.67 -14.65 17.97
N ALA A 265 10.64 -13.89 17.48
CA ALA A 265 10.97 -13.85 16.06
C ALA A 265 11.46 -15.22 15.55
N TYR A 266 12.18 -15.97 16.36
CA TYR A 266 12.71 -17.28 15.99
C TYR A 266 11.62 -18.37 16.04
N PHE A 267 10.87 -18.46 17.15
CA PHE A 267 9.95 -19.58 17.39
C PHE A 267 8.53 -19.31 16.91
N PHE A 268 8.05 -18.08 16.97
CA PHE A 268 6.63 -17.73 16.82
C PHE A 268 6.37 -16.73 15.68
N SER A 269 7.32 -16.52 14.78
CA SER A 269 7.17 -15.58 13.66
C SER A 269 6.05 -15.96 12.67
N GLY A 270 5.60 -17.21 12.68
CA GLY A 270 4.61 -17.72 11.70
C GLY A 270 5.15 -17.90 10.29
N LEU A 271 6.49 -17.95 10.13
CA LEU A 271 7.23 -18.13 8.89
C LEU A 271 7.63 -19.60 8.71
#